data_c82516702b9048b773dbe7833c617be8
#
_entry.id   c82516702b9048b773dbe7833c617be8
#
_cell.length_a   1.000
_cell.length_b   1.000
_cell.length_c   1.000
_cell.angle_alpha   90.00
_cell.angle_beta   90.00
_cell.angle_gamma   90.00
#
_symmetry.space_group_name_H-M   'P 1'
#
loop_
_entity.id
_entity.type
_entity.pdbx_description
1 polymer ?
#
loop_
_entity_poly.entity_id
_entity_poly.type
_entity_poly.pdbx_seq_one_letter_code
_entity_poly.pdbx_strand_id
1 'polypeptide(L)'
;MDMSVIFISEFISRQALETLKHVHQVRYEPESYADQAKLASGLINADAWIVRNLTKVSADLVQGAKQLKVVGRLGVGLENIDLPACAQANIKVIPATGANADSVAEYVLGTSMALMRAYAPASIETLSGAWPRPKYSKCHE
;
A
#
# COMPACT_ATOMS: atom_id res chain seq x y z
N MET A 1 -29.01 -8.93 -4.93
CA MET A 1 -27.87 -7.97 -5.01
C MET A 1 -26.99 -8.44 -6.15
N ASP A 2 -26.80 -7.59 -7.15
CA ASP A 2 -25.85 -7.92 -8.22
C ASP A 2 -24.43 -8.00 -7.64
N MET A 3 -23.80 -9.16 -7.82
CA MET A 3 -22.42 -9.36 -7.36
C MET A 3 -21.47 -8.58 -8.28
N SER A 4 -20.82 -7.56 -7.74
CA SER A 4 -19.81 -6.82 -8.48
C SER A 4 -18.55 -7.67 -8.71
N VAL A 5 -17.87 -7.44 -9.83
CA VAL A 5 -16.59 -8.08 -10.14
C VAL A 5 -15.45 -7.22 -9.64
N ILE A 6 -14.64 -7.75 -8.73
CA ILE A 6 -13.47 -7.08 -8.17
C ILE A 6 -12.19 -7.73 -8.70
N PHE A 7 -11.34 -6.96 -9.36
CA PHE A 7 -10.01 -7.38 -9.75
C PHE A 7 -8.97 -6.90 -8.72
N ILE A 8 -8.09 -7.78 -8.29
CA ILE A 8 -7.02 -7.49 -7.33
C ILE A 8 -5.69 -7.90 -7.96
N SER A 9 -4.86 -6.93 -8.29
CA SER A 9 -3.60 -7.12 -9.03
C SER A 9 -2.35 -7.21 -8.17
N GLU A 10 -2.48 -7.03 -6.85
CA GLU A 10 -1.38 -7.12 -5.89
C GLU A 10 -1.81 -7.86 -4.62
N PHE A 11 -0.85 -8.14 -3.76
CA PHE A 11 -1.09 -8.83 -2.50
C PHE A 11 -2.10 -8.10 -1.61
N ILE A 12 -3.06 -8.86 -1.09
CA ILE A 12 -3.99 -8.48 -0.02
C ILE A 12 -4.00 -9.56 1.06
N SER A 13 -4.32 -9.21 2.29
CA SER A 13 -4.41 -10.20 3.37
C SER A 13 -5.49 -11.25 3.08
N ARG A 14 -5.24 -12.50 3.51
CA ARG A 14 -6.19 -13.60 3.32
C ARG A 14 -7.56 -13.28 3.92
N GLN A 15 -7.58 -12.67 5.10
CA GLN A 15 -8.82 -12.30 5.77
C GLN A 15 -9.65 -11.31 4.92
N ALA A 16 -9.02 -10.25 4.38
CA ALA A 16 -9.70 -9.29 3.53
C ALA A 16 -10.17 -9.93 2.21
N LEU A 17 -9.36 -10.82 1.62
CA LEU A 17 -9.73 -11.55 0.41
C LEU A 17 -10.98 -12.41 0.63
N GLU A 18 -11.03 -13.18 1.72
CA GLU A 18 -12.19 -14.01 2.02
C GLU A 18 -13.43 -13.15 2.32
N THR A 19 -13.28 -12.04 3.04
CA THR A 19 -14.39 -11.09 3.27
C THR A 19 -14.99 -10.59 1.96
N LEU A 20 -14.15 -10.22 0.98
CA LEU A 20 -14.62 -9.75 -0.33
C LEU A 20 -15.31 -10.86 -1.12
N LYS A 21 -14.79 -12.08 -1.09
CA LYS A 21 -15.37 -13.25 -1.79
C LYS A 21 -16.75 -13.65 -1.26
N HIS A 22 -17.07 -13.34 -0.01
CA HIS A 22 -18.39 -13.64 0.54
C HIS A 22 -19.52 -12.83 -0.12
N VAL A 23 -19.21 -11.65 -0.66
CA VAL A 23 -20.22 -10.72 -1.18
C VAL A 23 -20.01 -10.30 -2.63
N HIS A 24 -18.84 -10.63 -3.21
CA HIS A 24 -18.45 -10.22 -4.56
C HIS A 24 -17.75 -11.35 -5.32
N GLN A 25 -17.75 -11.26 -6.65
CA GLN A 25 -16.90 -12.09 -7.48
C GLN A 25 -15.49 -11.49 -7.51
N VAL A 26 -14.51 -12.22 -6.98
CA VAL A 26 -13.13 -11.72 -6.86
C VAL A 26 -12.19 -12.46 -7.81
N ARG A 27 -11.50 -11.72 -8.68
CA ARG A 27 -10.34 -12.16 -9.46
C ARG A 27 -9.08 -11.73 -8.73
N TYR A 28 -8.36 -12.68 -8.16
CA TYR A 28 -7.14 -12.42 -7.40
C TYR A 28 -5.92 -12.90 -8.15
N GLU A 29 -5.13 -11.98 -8.69
CA GLU A 29 -3.93 -12.22 -9.48
C GLU A 29 -2.78 -11.35 -8.97
N PRO A 30 -2.18 -11.67 -7.80
CA PRO A 30 -1.27 -10.78 -7.06
C PRO A 30 0.03 -10.45 -7.80
N GLU A 31 0.39 -11.21 -8.84
CA GLU A 31 1.60 -10.99 -9.65
C GLU A 31 1.31 -10.29 -10.99
N SER A 32 0.05 -9.92 -11.25
CA SER A 32 -0.31 -9.30 -12.54
C SER A 32 0.18 -7.86 -12.69
N TYR A 33 0.60 -7.20 -11.60
CA TYR A 33 1.14 -5.84 -11.61
C TYR A 33 2.30 -5.62 -12.57
N ALA A 34 3.08 -6.65 -12.86
CA ALA A 34 4.25 -6.60 -13.72
C ALA A 34 3.93 -6.82 -15.22
N ASP A 35 2.69 -7.17 -15.55
CA ASP A 35 2.29 -7.57 -16.92
C ASP A 35 1.07 -6.76 -17.37
N GLN A 36 1.32 -5.86 -18.32
CA GLN A 36 0.28 -4.97 -18.88
C GLN A 36 -0.88 -5.74 -19.52
N ALA A 37 -0.60 -6.87 -20.19
CA ALA A 37 -1.62 -7.67 -20.85
C ALA A 37 -2.51 -8.39 -19.83
N LYS A 38 -1.92 -8.89 -18.74
CA LYS A 38 -2.68 -9.47 -17.63
C LYS A 38 -3.54 -8.42 -16.91
N LEU A 39 -3.00 -7.23 -16.68
CA LEU A 39 -3.78 -6.13 -16.11
C LEU A 39 -4.99 -5.80 -17.02
N ALA A 40 -4.77 -5.63 -18.31
CA ALA A 40 -5.84 -5.34 -19.25
C ALA A 40 -6.90 -6.46 -19.27
N SER A 41 -6.49 -7.73 -19.28
CA SER A 41 -7.42 -8.87 -19.25
C SER A 41 -8.20 -8.97 -17.92
N GLY A 42 -7.53 -8.72 -16.79
CA GLY A 42 -8.16 -8.71 -15.46
C GLY A 42 -9.21 -7.63 -15.30
N LEU A 43 -9.05 -6.51 -16.00
CA LEU A 43 -9.97 -5.38 -15.99
C LEU A 43 -11.21 -5.60 -16.87
N ILE A 44 -11.23 -6.60 -17.75
CA ILE A 44 -12.41 -6.92 -18.55
C ILE A 44 -13.59 -7.24 -17.62
N ASN A 45 -14.67 -6.47 -17.74
CA ASN A 45 -15.87 -6.56 -16.92
C ASN A 45 -15.65 -6.40 -15.40
N ALA A 46 -14.54 -5.77 -14.96
CA ALA A 46 -14.34 -5.43 -13.57
C ALA A 46 -15.08 -4.15 -13.19
N ASP A 47 -15.83 -4.19 -12.10
CA ASP A 47 -16.48 -3.01 -11.50
C ASP A 47 -15.53 -2.26 -10.57
N ALA A 48 -14.62 -2.98 -9.92
CA ALA A 48 -13.64 -2.43 -8.99
C ALA A 48 -12.25 -3.01 -9.23
N TRP A 49 -11.21 -2.20 -9.02
CA TRP A 49 -9.82 -2.60 -9.10
C TRP A 49 -9.11 -2.26 -7.81
N ILE A 50 -8.51 -3.26 -7.14
CA ILE A 50 -7.73 -3.06 -5.92
C ILE A 50 -6.26 -3.17 -6.26
N VAL A 51 -5.50 -2.11 -5.92
CA VAL A 51 -4.06 -1.99 -6.16
C VAL A 51 -3.31 -1.61 -4.87
N ARG A 52 -1.99 -1.77 -4.87
CA ARG A 52 -1.11 -1.24 -3.82
C ARG A 52 -0.15 -0.22 -4.42
N ASN A 53 1.16 -0.50 -4.41
CA ASN A 53 2.21 0.44 -4.82
C ASN A 53 2.96 0.02 -6.09
N LEU A 54 2.84 -1.23 -6.53
CA LEU A 54 3.57 -1.75 -7.69
C LEU A 54 2.78 -1.59 -8.99
N THR A 55 1.46 -1.77 -8.92
CA THR A 55 0.58 -1.61 -10.09
C THR A 55 0.51 -0.15 -10.52
N LYS A 56 0.84 0.12 -11.78
CA LYS A 56 0.63 1.45 -12.39
C LYS A 56 -0.76 1.52 -13.02
N VAL A 57 -1.63 2.34 -12.46
CA VAL A 57 -2.96 2.65 -13.01
C VAL A 57 -2.78 3.74 -14.06
N SER A 58 -2.47 3.32 -15.29
CA SER A 58 -2.22 4.23 -16.41
C SER A 58 -3.50 4.63 -17.14
N ALA A 59 -3.44 5.74 -17.90
CA ALA A 59 -4.55 6.21 -18.73
C ALA A 59 -5.05 5.14 -19.71
N ASP A 60 -4.15 4.36 -20.32
CA ASP A 60 -4.52 3.31 -21.29
C ASP A 60 -5.36 2.21 -20.62
N LEU A 61 -4.97 1.75 -19.44
CA LEU A 61 -5.71 0.75 -18.68
C LEU A 61 -7.07 1.27 -18.23
N VAL A 62 -7.12 2.52 -17.75
CA VAL A 62 -8.35 3.20 -17.34
C VAL A 62 -9.31 3.33 -18.52
N GLN A 63 -8.84 3.78 -19.68
CA GLN A 63 -9.66 3.94 -20.89
C GLN A 63 -10.15 2.60 -21.44
N GLY A 64 -9.37 1.53 -21.28
CA GLY A 64 -9.74 0.16 -21.67
C GLY A 64 -10.79 -0.47 -20.76
N ALA A 65 -10.85 -0.08 -19.50
CA ALA A 65 -11.71 -0.67 -18.46
C ALA A 65 -13.12 -0.05 -18.44
N LYS A 66 -13.95 -0.38 -19.43
CA LYS A 66 -15.26 0.26 -19.69
C LYS A 66 -16.28 0.16 -18.57
N GLN A 67 -16.19 -0.85 -17.70
CA GLN A 67 -17.14 -1.07 -16.60
C GLN A 67 -16.57 -0.63 -15.23
N LEU A 68 -15.29 -0.24 -15.18
CA LEU A 68 -14.63 0.13 -13.95
C LEU A 68 -15.23 1.40 -13.34
N LYS A 69 -15.65 1.33 -12.09
CA LYS A 69 -16.29 2.41 -11.32
C LYS A 69 -15.41 2.96 -10.23
N VAL A 70 -14.51 2.09 -9.70
CA VAL A 70 -13.70 2.44 -8.53
C VAL A 70 -12.33 1.77 -8.58
N VAL A 71 -11.31 2.52 -8.18
CA VAL A 71 -9.97 2.03 -7.86
C VAL A 71 -9.75 2.18 -6.37
N GLY A 72 -9.57 1.06 -5.65
CA GLY A 72 -9.20 1.03 -4.25
C GLY A 72 -7.67 0.92 -4.11
N ARG A 73 -7.03 1.86 -3.43
CA ARG A 73 -5.60 1.83 -3.20
C ARG A 73 -5.29 1.41 -1.75
N LEU A 74 -4.62 0.26 -1.58
CA LEU A 74 -4.20 -0.25 -0.26
C LEU A 74 -2.96 0.51 0.23
N GLY A 75 -3.15 1.77 0.55
CA GLY A 75 -2.16 2.71 1.04
C GLY A 75 -2.61 4.15 0.82
N VAL A 76 -1.81 5.12 1.25
CA VAL A 76 -2.19 6.55 1.29
C VAL A 76 -1.74 7.31 0.05
N GLY A 77 -0.49 7.09 -0.41
CA GLY A 77 0.06 7.76 -1.60
C GLY A 77 -0.66 7.34 -2.88
N LEU A 78 -0.70 8.20 -3.87
CA LEU A 78 -1.42 8.01 -5.14
C LEU A 78 -0.50 8.15 -6.37
N GLU A 79 0.81 8.07 -6.18
CA GLU A 79 1.85 8.32 -7.18
C GLU A 79 1.80 7.33 -8.35
N ASN A 80 1.23 6.16 -8.12
CA ASN A 80 1.08 5.10 -9.11
C ASN A 80 -0.26 5.14 -9.85
N ILE A 81 -1.10 6.17 -9.63
CA ILE A 81 -2.44 6.28 -10.21
C ILE A 81 -2.56 7.56 -11.05
N ASP A 82 -2.95 7.42 -12.30
CA ASP A 82 -3.28 8.56 -13.17
C ASP A 82 -4.65 9.13 -12.77
N LEU A 83 -4.64 10.06 -11.81
CA LEU A 83 -5.85 10.69 -11.28
C LEU A 83 -6.63 11.46 -12.34
N PRO A 84 -5.98 12.24 -13.25
CA PRO A 84 -6.68 12.90 -14.36
C PRO A 84 -7.45 11.92 -15.25
N ALA A 85 -6.83 10.80 -15.62
CA ALA A 85 -7.49 9.76 -16.44
C ALA A 85 -8.67 9.12 -15.71
N CYS A 86 -8.50 8.79 -14.41
CA CYS A 86 -9.61 8.27 -13.59
C CYS A 86 -10.78 9.26 -13.51
N ALA A 87 -10.51 10.55 -13.30
CA ALA A 87 -11.52 11.58 -13.23
C ALA A 87 -12.27 11.75 -14.56
N GLN A 88 -11.58 11.76 -15.70
CA GLN A 88 -12.17 11.82 -17.03
C GLN A 88 -13.08 10.61 -17.32
N ALA A 89 -12.71 9.43 -16.82
CA ALA A 89 -13.49 8.21 -16.96
C ALA A 89 -14.60 8.06 -15.90
N ASN A 90 -14.80 9.04 -15.02
CA ASN A 90 -15.71 8.98 -13.87
C ASN A 90 -15.41 7.82 -12.90
N ILE A 91 -14.15 7.42 -12.78
CA ILE A 91 -13.71 6.36 -11.86
C ILE A 91 -13.31 7.01 -10.53
N LYS A 92 -13.93 6.55 -9.45
CA LYS A 92 -13.62 7.02 -8.10
C LYS A 92 -12.32 6.36 -7.60
N VAL A 93 -11.38 7.15 -7.08
CA VAL A 93 -10.17 6.63 -6.42
C VAL A 93 -10.34 6.73 -4.90
N ILE A 94 -10.15 5.61 -4.20
CA ILE A 94 -10.32 5.51 -2.75
C ILE A 94 -9.01 5.01 -2.14
N PRO A 95 -8.18 5.90 -1.55
CA PRO A 95 -7.00 5.51 -0.78
C PRO A 95 -7.38 4.99 0.61
N ALA A 96 -6.50 4.19 1.22
CA ALA A 96 -6.63 3.73 2.61
C ALA A 96 -6.14 4.82 3.59
N THR A 97 -6.75 6.00 3.55
CA THR A 97 -6.37 7.16 4.36
C THR A 97 -6.44 6.83 5.85
N GLY A 98 -5.35 7.08 6.58
CA GLY A 98 -5.28 6.87 8.02
C GLY A 98 -5.02 5.42 8.46
N ALA A 99 -5.05 4.44 7.55
CA ALA A 99 -4.92 3.02 7.92
C ALA A 99 -3.59 2.65 8.60
N ASN A 100 -2.54 3.44 8.39
CA ASN A 100 -1.21 3.23 8.98
C ASN A 100 -0.76 4.38 9.90
N ALA A 101 -1.67 5.30 10.28
CA ALA A 101 -1.31 6.50 11.03
C ALA A 101 -0.64 6.17 12.37
N ASP A 102 -1.20 5.24 13.14
CA ASP A 102 -0.67 4.81 14.42
C ASP A 102 0.72 4.16 14.26
N SER A 103 0.87 3.26 13.28
CA SER A 103 2.17 2.61 13.01
C SER A 103 3.26 3.62 12.60
N VAL A 104 2.90 4.66 11.84
CA VAL A 104 3.84 5.73 11.48
C VAL A 104 4.19 6.57 12.70
N ALA A 105 3.22 6.90 13.55
CA ALA A 105 3.46 7.65 14.79
C ALA A 105 4.39 6.86 15.73
N GLU A 106 4.14 5.58 15.95
CA GLU A 106 5.00 4.69 16.74
C GLU A 106 6.43 4.60 16.19
N TYR A 107 6.55 4.47 14.86
CA TYR A 107 7.86 4.45 14.20
C TYR A 107 8.63 5.76 14.41
N VAL A 108 7.97 6.91 14.23
CA VAL A 108 8.58 8.23 14.43
C VAL A 108 9.03 8.39 15.88
N LEU A 109 8.17 8.09 16.85
CA LEU A 109 8.50 8.17 18.27
C LEU A 109 9.67 7.24 18.64
N GLY A 110 9.60 5.97 18.25
CA GLY A 110 10.64 4.99 18.53
C GLY A 110 11.98 5.38 17.92
N THR A 111 11.99 5.81 16.66
CA THR A 111 13.21 6.26 15.96
C THR A 111 13.78 7.53 16.59
N SER A 112 12.95 8.50 16.93
CA SER A 112 13.38 9.74 17.58
C SER A 112 14.03 9.45 18.94
N MET A 113 13.41 8.61 19.76
CA MET A 113 13.98 8.19 21.06
C MET A 113 15.30 7.44 20.89
N ALA A 114 15.39 6.53 19.91
CA ALA A 114 16.62 5.79 19.63
C ALA A 114 17.77 6.69 19.20
N LEU A 115 17.49 7.71 18.37
CA LEU A 115 18.46 8.71 17.93
C LEU A 115 18.89 9.64 19.08
N MET A 116 17.93 10.16 19.84
CA MET A 116 18.21 11.08 20.96
C MET A 116 19.05 10.43 22.06
N ARG A 117 18.89 9.15 22.31
CA ARG A 117 19.61 8.42 23.35
C ARG A 117 20.82 7.65 22.83
N ALA A 118 21.20 7.84 21.55
CA ALA A 118 22.30 7.11 20.90
C ALA A 118 22.22 5.57 21.13
N TYR A 119 21.01 5.05 21.24
CA TYR A 119 20.74 3.68 21.67
C TYR A 119 21.43 2.63 20.78
N ALA A 120 21.29 2.75 19.46
CA ALA A 120 21.86 1.78 18.53
C ALA A 120 23.41 1.75 18.55
N PRO A 121 24.14 2.88 18.42
CA PRO A 121 25.59 2.86 18.46
C PRO A 121 26.13 2.45 19.84
N ALA A 122 25.49 2.84 20.94
CA ALA A 122 25.90 2.42 22.28
C ALA A 122 25.77 0.90 22.47
N SER A 123 24.71 0.29 21.94
CA SER A 123 24.49 -1.15 22.00
C SER A 123 25.57 -1.92 21.22
N ILE A 124 25.95 -1.46 20.02
CA ILE A 124 26.99 -2.09 19.19
C ILE A 124 28.34 -2.05 19.92
N GLU A 125 28.72 -0.90 20.49
CA GLU A 125 29.97 -0.76 21.24
C GLU A 125 29.98 -1.65 22.49
N THR A 126 28.87 -1.76 23.20
CA THR A 126 28.74 -2.64 24.37
C THR A 126 28.89 -4.11 24.00
N LEU A 127 28.28 -4.54 22.89
CA LEU A 127 28.39 -5.92 22.39
C LEU A 127 29.83 -6.28 21.97
N SER A 128 30.65 -5.29 21.55
CA SER A 128 32.08 -5.47 21.26
C SER A 128 32.97 -5.49 22.51
N GLY A 129 32.40 -5.42 23.71
CA GLY A 129 33.12 -5.40 24.99
C GLY A 129 33.56 -4.02 25.46
N ALA A 130 33.19 -2.95 24.76
CA ALA A 130 33.47 -1.59 25.20
C ALA A 130 32.50 -1.14 26.30
N TRP A 131 32.88 -0.09 27.05
CA TRP A 131 32.00 0.57 28.01
C TRP A 131 31.71 2.01 27.56
N PRO A 132 30.76 2.26 26.68
CA PRO A 132 30.56 3.53 26.00
C PRO A 132 29.86 4.60 26.83
N ARG A 133 29.52 4.33 28.10
CA ARG A 133 28.82 5.25 29.00
C ARG A 133 29.41 6.68 29.03
N PRO A 134 30.75 6.90 29.17
CA PRO A 134 31.29 8.27 29.19
C PRO A 134 31.07 9.04 27.89
N LYS A 135 31.04 8.32 26.74
CA LYS A 135 30.79 8.91 25.41
C LYS A 135 29.36 9.37 25.23
N TYR A 136 28.39 8.60 25.74
CA TYR A 136 26.98 8.85 25.55
C TYR A 136 26.27 9.47 26.76
N SER A 137 26.94 9.69 27.88
CA SER A 137 26.34 10.28 29.08
C SER A 137 25.87 11.73 28.90
N LYS A 138 26.38 12.43 27.89
CA LYS A 138 26.01 13.81 27.54
C LYS A 138 25.14 13.93 26.30
N CYS A 139 24.63 12.81 25.77
CA CYS A 139 23.70 12.86 24.67
C CYS A 139 22.35 13.39 25.14
N HIS A 140 22.11 14.64 24.82
CA HIS A 140 20.80 15.29 24.94
C HIS A 140 20.20 15.31 26.37
N GLU A 141 20.82 16.08 27.25
CA GLU A 141 20.16 16.64 28.43
C GLU A 141 19.21 17.77 28.03
#